data_21ff24cf72e8b77f84f8b251fe123953
#
_entry.id   21ff24cf72e8b77f84f8b251fe123953
#
_cell.length_a   1.000
_cell.length_b   1.000
_cell.length_c   1.000
_cell.angle_alpha   90.00
_cell.angle_beta   90.00
_cell.angle_gamma   90.00
#
_symmetry.space_group_name_H-M   'P 1'
#
loop_
_entity.id
_entity.type
_entity.pdbx_description
1 polymer ?
#
loop_
_entity_poly.entity_id
_entity_poly.type
_entity_poly.pdbx_seq_one_letter_code
_entity_poly.pdbx_strand_id
1 'polypeptide(L)'
;MDWVDLFIKEIKQQFLEGKQPSICSTCWRSESQGLQSIRQHYIKNNPEYTDSTKFSLDTELPVEHIELRSSNLCNFSCRMCNGQNSIEIKREIENKSHLSKWFYSGNFDSDMPEKNWKEVLEITKNLKKLFLTGGEPLLMKEYYDLLQHIIDTGRSKEISLIIYTNCSVYNPKFIDMLLQFKNVKLCLSIDAVGKVAEYQRHGTKWNVVYENVMKFCKLPFEIQIQSTISAYTLLDFSKLSSFYNEILKLKNDAVFNAHVVLNPRPLNYMNLFGDLRNKAIQEIEISLSELEDNCFYQVKNQLKNILTNLREGDTIDSTSFVNMTKDLDVSRNENFQEVFGY
;
A
#
# COMPACT_ATOMS: atom_id res chain seq x y z
N MET A 1 -26.80 5.30 21.62
CA MET A 1 -26.59 4.62 20.33
C MET A 1 -25.66 5.53 19.54
N ASP A 2 -24.46 5.03 19.24
CA ASP A 2 -23.45 5.82 18.53
C ASP A 2 -23.90 6.01 17.05
N TRP A 3 -23.47 7.07 16.41
CA TRP A 3 -23.71 7.34 14.99
C TRP A 3 -23.29 6.15 14.10
N VAL A 4 -22.17 5.51 14.43
CA VAL A 4 -21.67 4.32 13.74
C VAL A 4 -22.66 3.16 13.80
N ASP A 5 -23.27 2.93 14.97
CA ASP A 5 -24.26 1.86 15.15
C ASP A 5 -25.51 2.06 14.28
N LEU A 6 -25.99 3.31 14.18
CA LEU A 6 -27.12 3.65 13.33
C LEU A 6 -26.81 3.43 11.85
N PHE A 7 -25.63 3.86 11.41
CA PHE A 7 -25.18 3.69 10.04
C PHE A 7 -25.01 2.22 9.65
N ILE A 8 -24.40 1.41 10.52
CA ILE A 8 -24.25 -0.04 10.29
C ILE A 8 -25.62 -0.72 10.25
N LYS A 9 -26.55 -0.35 11.13
CA LYS A 9 -27.92 -0.90 11.12
C LYS A 9 -28.66 -0.56 9.83
N GLU A 10 -28.53 0.64 9.32
CA GLU A 10 -29.11 1.03 8.03
C GLU A 10 -28.56 0.19 6.87
N ILE A 11 -27.25 -0.03 6.82
CA ILE A 11 -26.64 -0.88 5.78
C ILE A 11 -27.13 -2.33 5.91
N LYS A 12 -27.18 -2.89 7.12
CA LYS A 12 -27.74 -4.23 7.38
C LYS A 12 -29.18 -4.33 6.90
N GLN A 13 -30.02 -3.34 7.22
CA GLN A 13 -31.41 -3.30 6.79
C GLN A 13 -31.52 -3.35 5.26
N GLN A 14 -30.74 -2.53 4.55
CA GLN A 14 -30.74 -2.52 3.09
C GLN A 14 -30.35 -3.88 2.50
N PHE A 15 -29.35 -4.57 3.06
CA PHE A 15 -28.97 -5.92 2.64
C PHE A 15 -30.05 -6.95 2.89
N LEU A 16 -30.71 -6.92 4.07
CA LEU A 16 -31.82 -7.84 4.41
C LEU A 16 -33.02 -7.63 3.50
N GLU A 17 -33.24 -6.41 3.02
CA GLU A 17 -34.29 -6.06 2.04
C GLU A 17 -33.90 -6.38 0.58
N GLY A 18 -32.70 -6.96 0.35
CA GLY A 18 -32.19 -7.25 -1.00
C GLY A 18 -31.77 -6.01 -1.79
N LYS A 19 -31.60 -4.86 -1.12
CA LYS A 19 -31.15 -3.61 -1.74
C LYS A 19 -29.62 -3.59 -1.88
N GLN A 20 -29.14 -2.68 -2.73
CA GLN A 20 -27.73 -2.42 -2.95
C GLN A 20 -27.31 -1.11 -2.26
N PRO A 21 -26.72 -1.15 -1.05
CA PRO A 21 -26.29 0.06 -0.37
C PRO A 21 -25.31 0.87 -1.23
N SER A 22 -25.51 2.18 -1.29
CA SER A 22 -24.68 3.10 -2.12
C SER A 22 -23.20 3.10 -1.73
N ILE A 23 -22.90 2.88 -0.45
CA ILE A 23 -21.53 2.75 0.06
C ILE A 23 -20.77 1.58 -0.58
N CYS A 24 -21.48 0.57 -1.06
CA CYS A 24 -20.93 -0.60 -1.75
C CYS A 24 -20.87 -0.43 -3.27
N SER A 25 -21.06 0.80 -3.79
CA SER A 25 -21.13 1.10 -5.23
C SER A 25 -19.94 0.60 -6.04
N THR A 26 -18.75 0.56 -5.47
CA THR A 26 -17.56 0.01 -6.13
C THR A 26 -17.70 -1.49 -6.41
N CYS A 27 -18.23 -2.25 -5.45
CA CYS A 27 -18.49 -3.68 -5.64
C CYS A 27 -19.59 -3.90 -6.69
N TRP A 28 -20.68 -3.14 -6.59
CA TRP A 28 -21.80 -3.26 -7.55
C TRP A 28 -21.37 -2.93 -8.99
N ARG A 29 -20.51 -1.92 -9.15
CA ARG A 29 -19.95 -1.55 -10.46
C ARG A 29 -19.09 -2.68 -11.04
N SER A 30 -18.20 -3.28 -10.24
CA SER A 30 -17.40 -4.41 -10.69
C SER A 30 -18.27 -5.57 -11.11
N GLU A 31 -19.27 -5.91 -10.31
CA GLU A 31 -20.20 -7.02 -10.58
C GLU A 31 -21.05 -6.79 -11.82
N SER A 32 -21.52 -5.55 -12.06
CA SER A 32 -22.26 -5.21 -13.28
C SER A 32 -21.42 -5.30 -14.56
N GLN A 33 -20.09 -5.25 -14.44
CA GLN A 33 -19.13 -5.43 -15.52
C GLN A 33 -18.66 -6.89 -15.68
N GLY A 34 -19.24 -7.83 -14.93
CA GLY A 34 -18.83 -9.23 -14.93
C GLY A 34 -17.50 -9.51 -14.23
N LEU A 35 -16.98 -8.54 -13.45
CA LEU A 35 -15.76 -8.67 -12.67
C LEU A 35 -16.07 -9.14 -11.27
N GLN A 36 -15.19 -9.96 -10.70
CA GLN A 36 -15.31 -10.38 -9.30
C GLN A 36 -15.02 -9.19 -8.37
N SER A 37 -16.01 -8.84 -7.54
CA SER A 37 -15.84 -7.83 -6.51
C SER A 37 -15.17 -8.38 -5.24
N ILE A 38 -14.64 -7.48 -4.38
CA ILE A 38 -14.15 -7.86 -3.05
C ILE A 38 -15.25 -8.53 -2.24
N ARG A 39 -16.50 -8.04 -2.33
CA ARG A 39 -17.67 -8.65 -1.66
C ARG A 39 -17.88 -10.09 -2.10
N GLN A 40 -17.90 -10.36 -3.41
CA GLN A 40 -18.07 -11.72 -3.94
C GLN A 40 -16.90 -12.63 -3.57
N HIS A 41 -15.66 -12.11 -3.62
CA HIS A 41 -14.48 -12.84 -3.16
C HIS A 41 -14.62 -13.24 -1.68
N TYR A 42 -15.07 -12.30 -0.84
CA TYR A 42 -15.26 -12.55 0.59
C TYR A 42 -16.32 -13.60 0.86
N ILE A 43 -17.49 -13.50 0.23
CA ILE A 43 -18.58 -14.46 0.34
C ILE A 43 -18.12 -15.86 -0.10
N LYS A 44 -17.41 -15.96 -1.22
CA LYS A 44 -16.90 -17.23 -1.73
C LYS A 44 -15.97 -17.94 -0.74
N ASN A 45 -15.17 -17.18 -0.01
CA ASN A 45 -14.23 -17.73 0.96
C ASN A 45 -14.81 -17.91 2.37
N ASN A 46 -16.03 -17.42 2.61
CA ASN A 46 -16.71 -17.51 3.90
C ASN A 46 -18.19 -17.88 3.64
N PRO A 47 -18.46 -19.11 3.20
CA PRO A 47 -19.81 -19.55 2.80
C PRO A 47 -20.81 -19.50 3.93
N GLU A 48 -20.39 -19.50 5.19
CA GLU A 48 -21.25 -19.35 6.36
C GLU A 48 -22.03 -18.04 6.38
N TYR A 49 -21.58 -17.01 5.69
CA TYR A 49 -22.25 -15.70 5.57
C TYR A 49 -23.23 -15.63 4.40
N THR A 50 -23.48 -16.71 3.68
CA THR A 50 -24.43 -16.71 2.55
C THR A 50 -25.88 -16.99 2.96
N ASP A 51 -26.09 -17.59 4.11
CA ASP A 51 -27.40 -17.94 4.63
C ASP A 51 -28.04 -16.75 5.35
N SER A 52 -28.82 -15.96 4.61
CA SER A 52 -29.48 -14.76 5.14
C SER A 52 -30.47 -15.05 6.28
N THR A 53 -30.93 -16.30 6.44
CA THR A 53 -31.87 -16.67 7.52
C THR A 53 -31.22 -16.64 8.91
N LYS A 54 -29.89 -16.68 8.96
CA LYS A 54 -29.11 -16.62 10.21
C LYS A 54 -28.87 -15.20 10.69
N PHE A 55 -29.25 -14.17 9.93
CA PHE A 55 -28.95 -12.79 10.24
C PHE A 55 -30.22 -11.96 10.42
N SER A 56 -30.18 -11.08 11.39
CA SER A 56 -31.19 -10.05 11.67
C SER A 56 -30.50 -8.71 11.93
N LEU A 57 -31.27 -7.66 12.10
CA LEU A 57 -30.71 -6.35 12.46
C LEU A 57 -29.94 -6.36 13.78
N ASP A 58 -30.39 -7.20 14.70
CA ASP A 58 -29.81 -7.32 16.05
C ASP A 58 -28.72 -8.40 16.14
N THR A 59 -28.41 -9.07 15.02
CA THR A 59 -27.30 -10.03 15.00
C THR A 59 -25.99 -9.29 15.16
N GLU A 60 -25.32 -9.50 16.27
CA GLU A 60 -23.94 -9.03 16.49
C GLU A 60 -22.97 -9.92 15.74
N LEU A 61 -22.23 -9.33 14.84
CA LEU A 61 -21.13 -10.01 14.14
C LEU A 61 -19.82 -9.58 14.76
N PRO A 62 -18.97 -10.52 15.16
CA PRO A 62 -17.65 -10.18 15.67
C PRO A 62 -16.80 -9.50 14.59
N VAL A 63 -15.98 -8.56 15.01
CA VAL A 63 -14.96 -7.99 14.12
C VAL A 63 -13.82 -8.99 13.98
N GLU A 64 -13.75 -9.65 12.84
CA GLU A 64 -12.76 -10.69 12.57
C GLU A 64 -11.55 -10.17 11.77
N HIS A 65 -11.72 -9.10 11.00
CA HIS A 65 -10.69 -8.48 10.20
C HIS A 65 -10.63 -7.00 10.49
N ILE A 66 -9.44 -6.49 10.76
CA ILE A 66 -9.20 -5.06 10.98
C ILE A 66 -7.95 -4.60 10.24
N GLU A 67 -8.05 -3.43 9.62
CA GLU A 67 -6.89 -2.66 9.16
C GLU A 67 -6.70 -1.50 10.12
N LEU A 68 -5.54 -1.45 10.77
CA LEU A 68 -5.17 -0.38 11.67
C LEU A 68 -4.22 0.59 10.98
N ARG A 69 -4.61 1.85 11.04
CA ARG A 69 -3.81 3.00 10.66
C ARG A 69 -3.83 3.98 11.83
N SER A 70 -2.98 3.71 12.82
CA SER A 70 -3.05 4.39 14.12
C SER A 70 -2.38 5.75 14.13
N SER A 71 -1.46 5.99 13.21
CA SER A 71 -0.69 7.23 13.13
C SER A 71 -0.15 7.46 11.71
N ASN A 72 0.23 8.70 11.42
CA ASN A 72 0.99 9.06 10.23
C ASN A 72 2.50 9.12 10.49
N LEU A 73 2.98 8.56 11.61
CA LEU A 73 4.40 8.51 11.92
C LEU A 73 5.16 7.74 10.84
N CYS A 74 5.92 8.46 10.04
CA CYS A 74 6.74 7.92 8.95
C CYS A 74 8.03 8.73 8.85
N ASN A 75 9.11 8.08 8.50
CA ASN A 75 10.42 8.71 8.30
C ASN A 75 10.72 9.05 6.83
N PHE A 76 9.72 8.87 5.94
CA PHE A 76 9.81 9.22 4.52
C PHE A 76 8.76 10.27 4.12
N SER A 77 9.10 11.12 3.15
CA SER A 77 8.19 11.99 2.43
C SER A 77 8.10 11.62 0.96
N CYS A 78 7.56 10.43 0.68
CA CYS A 78 7.45 9.90 -0.68
C CYS A 78 6.66 10.83 -1.59
N ARG A 79 7.11 11.01 -2.85
CA ARG A 79 6.47 11.91 -3.84
C ARG A 79 5.03 11.48 -4.19
N MET A 80 4.66 10.21 -3.99
CA MET A 80 3.30 9.68 -4.21
C MET A 80 2.46 9.55 -2.93
N CYS A 81 2.94 10.00 -1.78
CA CYS A 81 2.22 9.93 -0.51
C CYS A 81 1.47 11.24 -0.20
N ASN A 82 0.93 11.36 1.01
CA ASN A 82 0.22 12.55 1.49
C ASN A 82 0.41 12.75 3.00
N GLY A 83 -0.01 13.91 3.51
CA GLY A 83 0.16 14.27 4.92
C GLY A 83 -0.64 13.41 5.91
N GLN A 84 -1.66 12.67 5.45
CA GLN A 84 -2.41 11.73 6.29
C GLN A 84 -1.60 10.47 6.62
N ASN A 85 -0.68 10.10 5.72
CA ASN A 85 0.12 8.88 5.80
C ASN A 85 1.60 9.16 6.09
N SER A 86 2.00 10.43 6.17
CA SER A 86 3.37 10.81 6.52
C SER A 86 3.42 12.14 7.24
N ILE A 87 3.91 12.10 8.48
CA ILE A 87 4.16 13.32 9.28
C ILE A 87 5.21 14.22 8.61
N GLU A 88 6.19 13.63 7.90
CA GLU A 88 7.21 14.40 7.20
C GLU A 88 6.61 15.21 6.03
N ILE A 89 5.66 14.63 5.27
CA ILE A 89 4.92 15.39 4.25
C ILE A 89 4.06 16.48 4.90
N LYS A 90 3.38 16.17 6.02
CA LYS A 90 2.58 17.16 6.74
C LYS A 90 3.45 18.37 7.14
N ARG A 91 4.61 18.11 7.75
CA ARG A 91 5.58 19.15 8.13
C ARG A 91 6.12 19.92 6.93
N GLU A 92 6.40 19.22 5.83
CA GLU A 92 6.87 19.84 4.59
C GLU A 92 5.84 20.82 4.01
N ILE A 93 4.56 20.46 3.99
CA ILE A 93 3.46 21.32 3.55
C ILE A 93 3.26 22.52 4.49
N GLU A 94 3.32 22.30 5.79
CA GLU A 94 3.21 23.37 6.80
C GLU A 94 4.33 24.40 6.66
N ASN A 95 5.56 23.95 6.40
CA ASN A 95 6.71 24.83 6.21
C ASN A 95 6.78 25.47 4.81
N LYS A 96 6.19 24.82 3.79
CA LYS A 96 6.25 25.21 2.39
C LYS A 96 4.86 25.12 1.77
N SER A 97 4.00 26.07 2.12
CA SER A 97 2.55 26.05 1.78
C SER A 97 2.23 25.92 0.28
N HIS A 98 3.15 26.33 -0.61
CA HIS A 98 2.98 26.19 -2.06
C HIS A 98 2.93 24.72 -2.51
N LEU A 99 3.42 23.75 -1.68
CA LEU A 99 3.35 22.33 -1.96
C LEU A 99 1.97 21.72 -1.69
N SER A 100 1.09 22.41 -0.95
CA SER A 100 -0.26 21.92 -0.63
C SER A 100 -1.13 21.63 -1.86
N LYS A 101 -0.83 22.26 -2.99
CA LYS A 101 -1.50 21.98 -4.27
C LYS A 101 -1.22 20.59 -4.84
N TRP A 102 -0.12 19.95 -4.42
CA TRP A 102 0.30 18.63 -4.89
C TRP A 102 -0.13 17.50 -3.95
N PHE A 103 -0.20 17.79 -2.66
CA PHE A 103 -0.47 16.80 -1.65
C PHE A 103 -1.81 17.06 -0.96
N TYR A 104 -2.59 16.02 -0.82
CA TYR A 104 -3.81 16.12 -0.03
C TYR A 104 -3.46 16.36 1.45
N SER A 105 -3.95 17.46 2.01
CA SER A 105 -3.73 17.88 3.39
C SER A 105 -5.06 17.96 4.16
N GLY A 106 -5.83 16.87 4.18
CA GLY A 106 -7.05 16.84 5.02
C GLY A 106 -6.71 17.02 6.50
N ASN A 107 -7.65 17.60 7.26
CA ASN A 107 -7.56 17.66 8.72
C ASN A 107 -7.67 16.24 9.28
N PHE A 108 -6.55 15.61 9.59
CA PHE A 108 -6.50 14.36 10.31
C PHE A 108 -5.72 14.57 11.60
N ASP A 109 -6.38 14.26 12.71
CA ASP A 109 -5.65 13.94 13.93
C ASP A 109 -4.81 12.72 13.61
N SER A 110 -3.51 12.89 13.70
CA SER A 110 -2.54 11.91 13.24
C SER A 110 -2.52 10.64 14.07
N ASP A 111 -2.98 10.71 15.32
CA ASP A 111 -2.85 9.62 16.27
C ASP A 111 -4.21 9.12 16.77
N MET A 112 -4.33 7.82 16.88
CA MET A 112 -5.54 7.19 17.43
C MET A 112 -5.68 7.55 18.91
N PRO A 113 -6.84 8.07 19.36
CA PRO A 113 -7.08 8.37 20.77
C PRO A 113 -6.93 7.15 21.68
N GLU A 114 -6.46 7.34 22.90
CA GLU A 114 -6.26 6.26 23.88
C GLU A 114 -7.53 5.42 24.13
N LYS A 115 -8.71 6.06 24.15
CA LYS A 115 -9.98 5.35 24.29
C LYS A 115 -10.19 4.30 23.20
N ASN A 116 -9.81 4.60 21.95
CA ASN A 116 -9.98 3.71 20.82
C ASN A 116 -9.01 2.51 20.91
N TRP A 117 -7.82 2.71 21.51
CA TRP A 117 -6.89 1.60 21.77
C TRP A 117 -7.49 0.54 22.69
N LYS A 118 -8.26 0.93 23.70
CA LYS A 118 -8.96 -0.01 24.57
C LYS A 118 -9.98 -0.86 23.79
N GLU A 119 -10.71 -0.24 22.86
CA GLU A 119 -11.63 -0.94 21.97
C GLU A 119 -10.90 -1.90 21.03
N VAL A 120 -9.75 -1.48 20.47
CA VAL A 120 -8.91 -2.34 19.63
C VAL A 120 -8.44 -3.58 20.39
N LEU A 121 -7.99 -3.43 21.66
CA LEU A 121 -7.59 -4.56 22.49
C LEU A 121 -8.75 -5.53 22.75
N GLU A 122 -9.95 -5.03 23.00
CA GLU A 122 -11.15 -5.87 23.17
C GLU A 122 -11.51 -6.66 21.88
N ILE A 123 -11.40 -6.03 20.73
CA ILE A 123 -11.66 -6.66 19.42
C ILE A 123 -10.71 -7.84 19.15
N THR A 124 -9.48 -7.82 19.70
CA THR A 124 -8.50 -8.91 19.47
C THR A 124 -9.02 -10.28 19.87
N LYS A 125 -9.99 -10.37 20.76
CA LYS A 125 -10.62 -11.63 21.21
C LYS A 125 -11.24 -12.44 20.07
N ASN A 126 -11.78 -11.75 19.06
CA ASN A 126 -12.47 -12.36 17.92
C ASN A 126 -11.68 -12.24 16.60
N LEU A 127 -10.54 -11.57 16.64
CA LEU A 127 -9.80 -11.24 15.46
C LEU A 127 -9.19 -12.48 14.80
N LYS A 128 -9.35 -12.60 13.48
CA LYS A 128 -8.72 -13.62 12.63
C LYS A 128 -7.61 -13.03 11.75
N LYS A 129 -7.73 -11.75 11.40
CA LYS A 129 -6.77 -11.07 10.52
C LYS A 129 -6.54 -9.63 10.96
N LEU A 130 -5.27 -9.27 11.09
CA LEU A 130 -4.81 -7.94 11.46
C LEU A 130 -3.90 -7.39 10.36
N PHE A 131 -4.26 -6.22 9.83
CA PHE A 131 -3.40 -5.46 8.93
C PHE A 131 -2.83 -4.27 9.71
N LEU A 132 -1.51 -4.13 9.71
CA LEU A 132 -0.83 -2.96 10.25
C LEU A 132 -0.31 -2.10 9.09
N THR A 133 -0.87 -0.90 9.00
CA THR A 133 -0.59 0.09 7.96
C THR A 133 -0.40 1.48 8.61
N GLY A 134 -0.43 2.53 7.83
CA GLY A 134 -0.31 3.92 8.29
C GLY A 134 0.92 4.59 7.71
N GLY A 135 1.73 5.27 8.54
CA GLY A 135 3.03 5.79 8.17
C GLY A 135 4.04 4.65 7.95
N GLU A 136 4.88 4.39 8.94
CA GLU A 136 5.77 3.22 8.99
C GLU A 136 5.46 2.42 10.26
N PRO A 137 4.82 1.26 10.16
CA PRO A 137 4.41 0.47 11.31
C PRO A 137 5.53 0.07 12.26
N LEU A 138 6.74 -0.16 11.75
CA LEU A 138 7.89 -0.57 12.56
C LEU A 138 8.43 0.57 13.44
N LEU A 139 7.96 1.80 13.25
CA LEU A 139 8.27 2.95 14.12
C LEU A 139 7.21 3.20 15.20
N MET A 140 6.02 2.59 15.09
CA MET A 140 4.87 2.87 15.95
C MET A 140 4.91 2.02 17.21
N LYS A 141 5.20 2.66 18.35
CA LYS A 141 5.27 1.96 19.64
C LYS A 141 3.97 1.23 19.99
N GLU A 142 2.84 1.80 19.64
CA GLU A 142 1.51 1.26 19.91
C GLU A 142 1.32 -0.11 19.24
N TYR A 143 1.95 -0.36 18.11
CA TYR A 143 1.90 -1.67 17.47
C TYR A 143 2.72 -2.72 18.22
N TYR A 144 3.84 -2.34 18.84
CA TYR A 144 4.58 -3.24 19.72
C TYR A 144 3.73 -3.64 20.92
N ASP A 145 3.05 -2.67 21.53
CA ASP A 145 2.20 -2.89 22.70
C ASP A 145 0.99 -3.78 22.33
N LEU A 146 0.36 -3.55 21.16
CA LEU A 146 -0.72 -4.38 20.63
C LEU A 146 -0.27 -5.82 20.35
N LEU A 147 0.88 -6.00 19.66
CA LEU A 147 1.39 -7.34 19.35
C LEU A 147 1.76 -8.08 20.64
N GLN A 148 2.32 -7.40 21.65
CA GLN A 148 2.61 -8.00 22.94
C GLN A 148 1.31 -8.45 23.63
N HIS A 149 0.28 -7.63 23.65
CA HIS A 149 -1.04 -8.01 24.20
C HIS A 149 -1.61 -9.25 23.49
N ILE A 150 -1.55 -9.33 22.16
CA ILE A 150 -2.03 -10.48 21.39
C ILE A 150 -1.21 -11.75 21.74
N ILE A 151 0.08 -11.62 21.97
CA ILE A 151 0.96 -12.71 22.39
C ILE A 151 0.59 -13.17 23.80
N ASP A 152 0.49 -12.24 24.75
CA ASP A 152 0.23 -12.54 26.17
C ASP A 152 -1.15 -13.19 26.38
N THR A 153 -2.12 -12.85 25.53
CA THR A 153 -3.46 -13.47 25.53
C THR A 153 -3.53 -14.80 24.77
N GLY A 154 -2.43 -15.26 24.18
CA GLY A 154 -2.35 -16.52 23.43
C GLY A 154 -2.98 -16.45 22.02
N ARG A 155 -3.50 -15.29 21.60
CA ARG A 155 -4.22 -15.12 20.33
C ARG A 155 -3.28 -15.10 19.10
N SER A 156 -1.99 -14.92 19.29
CA SER A 156 -1.02 -14.86 18.18
C SER A 156 -1.01 -16.13 17.31
N LYS A 157 -1.42 -17.27 17.85
CA LYS A 157 -1.51 -18.56 17.12
C LYS A 157 -2.76 -18.67 16.22
N GLU A 158 -3.71 -17.75 16.36
CA GLU A 158 -4.96 -17.77 15.61
C GLU A 158 -5.08 -16.60 14.61
N ILE A 159 -4.38 -15.51 14.85
CA ILE A 159 -4.43 -14.29 14.06
C ILE A 159 -3.39 -14.35 12.93
N SER A 160 -3.85 -14.12 11.69
CA SER A 160 -2.97 -13.85 10.56
C SER A 160 -2.60 -12.37 10.54
N LEU A 161 -1.31 -12.08 10.54
CA LEU A 161 -0.78 -10.72 10.60
C LEU A 161 -0.21 -10.30 9.24
N ILE A 162 -0.62 -9.12 8.76
CA ILE A 162 -0.15 -8.53 7.51
C ILE A 162 0.41 -7.15 7.84
N ILE A 163 1.65 -6.88 7.45
CA ILE A 163 2.35 -5.64 7.75
C ILE A 163 2.89 -5.02 6.47
N TYR A 164 2.55 -3.75 6.24
CA TYR A 164 3.15 -2.95 5.18
C TYR A 164 4.31 -2.14 5.75
N THR A 165 5.48 -2.23 5.13
CA THR A 165 6.66 -1.51 5.59
C THR A 165 7.43 -0.89 4.43
N ASN A 166 8.01 0.28 4.67
CA ASN A 166 8.93 0.94 3.75
C ASN A 166 10.36 0.37 3.81
N CYS A 167 10.57 -0.66 4.63
CA CYS A 167 11.83 -1.37 4.83
C CYS A 167 12.99 -0.51 5.38
N SER A 168 12.73 0.71 5.86
CA SER A 168 13.80 1.55 6.44
C SER A 168 14.29 1.05 7.79
N VAL A 169 13.50 0.25 8.47
CA VAL A 169 13.77 -0.23 9.83
C VAL A 169 13.78 -1.76 9.84
N TYR A 170 14.80 -2.33 10.47
CA TYR A 170 14.85 -3.74 10.86
C TYR A 170 15.08 -3.82 12.37
N ASN A 171 14.05 -4.16 13.12
CA ASN A 171 14.11 -4.23 14.57
C ASN A 171 14.03 -5.67 15.05
N PRO A 172 15.12 -6.26 15.60
CA PRO A 172 15.12 -7.65 16.07
C PRO A 172 14.00 -7.97 17.05
N LYS A 173 13.72 -7.07 18.00
CA LYS A 173 12.63 -7.27 18.96
C LYS A 173 11.26 -7.39 18.27
N PHE A 174 11.00 -6.58 17.25
CA PHE A 174 9.77 -6.67 16.47
C PHE A 174 9.70 -8.00 15.72
N ILE A 175 10.81 -8.43 15.10
CA ILE A 175 10.89 -9.72 14.43
C ILE A 175 10.64 -10.90 15.38
N ASP A 176 11.23 -10.87 16.59
CA ASP A 176 11.02 -11.89 17.61
C ASP A 176 9.53 -12.00 18.03
N MET A 177 8.82 -10.86 18.05
CA MET A 177 7.37 -10.86 18.27
C MET A 177 6.62 -11.49 17.08
N LEU A 178 6.99 -11.14 15.85
CA LEU A 178 6.35 -11.70 14.64
C LEU A 178 6.51 -13.23 14.56
N LEU A 179 7.64 -13.78 14.97
CA LEU A 179 7.89 -15.23 15.00
C LEU A 179 6.95 -16.01 15.94
N GLN A 180 6.24 -15.31 16.81
CA GLN A 180 5.24 -15.92 17.69
C GLN A 180 3.85 -16.03 17.06
N PHE A 181 3.61 -15.39 15.91
CA PHE A 181 2.36 -15.49 15.18
C PHE A 181 2.33 -16.74 14.28
N LYS A 182 1.11 -17.25 14.01
CA LYS A 182 0.92 -18.42 13.16
C LYS A 182 1.25 -18.13 11.69
N ASN A 183 0.72 -17.02 11.18
CA ASN A 183 0.90 -16.59 9.80
C ASN A 183 1.28 -15.12 9.79
N VAL A 184 2.41 -14.82 9.17
CA VAL A 184 2.87 -13.44 8.97
C VAL A 184 3.15 -13.22 7.49
N LYS A 185 2.61 -12.12 6.97
CA LYS A 185 2.92 -11.60 5.65
C LYS A 185 3.55 -10.22 5.78
N LEU A 186 4.74 -10.04 5.23
CA LEU A 186 5.37 -8.74 5.09
C LEU A 186 5.18 -8.22 3.67
N CYS A 187 4.51 -7.09 3.55
CA CYS A 187 4.34 -6.34 2.32
C CYS A 187 5.43 -5.27 2.25
N LEU A 188 6.47 -5.53 1.47
CA LEU A 188 7.64 -4.66 1.33
C LEU A 188 7.37 -3.64 0.23
N SER A 189 7.33 -2.36 0.60
CA SER A 189 6.97 -1.26 -0.30
C SER A 189 8.20 -0.79 -1.09
N ILE A 190 8.45 -1.39 -2.25
CA ILE A 190 9.60 -1.10 -3.12
C ILE A 190 9.11 -0.69 -4.50
N ASP A 191 9.28 0.59 -4.86
CA ASP A 191 8.80 1.15 -6.14
C ASP A 191 9.91 1.34 -7.18
N ALA A 192 11.16 1.36 -6.74
CA ALA A 192 12.35 1.54 -7.56
C ALA A 192 13.58 1.09 -6.77
N VAL A 193 14.76 1.18 -7.38
CA VAL A 193 16.05 0.84 -6.77
C VAL A 193 17.03 2.01 -6.88
N GLY A 194 18.07 2.00 -6.04
CA GLY A 194 19.16 2.99 -6.10
C GLY A 194 18.67 4.44 -5.96
N LYS A 195 19.26 5.31 -6.77
CA LYS A 195 18.94 6.75 -6.76
C LYS A 195 17.47 7.05 -7.06
N VAL A 196 16.82 6.25 -7.92
CA VAL A 196 15.39 6.44 -8.23
C VAL A 196 14.52 6.12 -7.01
N ALA A 197 14.87 5.10 -6.22
CA ALA A 197 14.18 4.82 -4.97
C ALA A 197 14.33 5.98 -3.97
N GLU A 198 15.53 6.53 -3.83
CA GLU A 198 15.81 7.68 -2.95
C GLU A 198 15.07 8.94 -3.40
N TYR A 199 15.00 9.19 -4.71
CA TYR A 199 14.27 10.31 -5.28
C TYR A 199 12.74 10.18 -5.13
N GLN A 200 12.20 9.01 -5.43
CA GLN A 200 10.75 8.79 -5.34
C GLN A 200 10.25 8.70 -3.91
N ARG A 201 11.03 8.06 -3.04
CA ARG A 201 10.76 7.92 -1.61
C ARG A 201 11.75 8.77 -0.82
N HIS A 202 11.58 10.11 -0.90
CA HIS A 202 12.48 11.05 -0.23
C HIS A 202 12.66 10.70 1.26
N GLY A 203 13.91 10.65 1.70
CA GLY A 203 14.33 10.15 3.01
C GLY A 203 14.85 8.71 3.00
N THR A 204 14.68 7.99 1.89
CA THR A 204 15.26 6.65 1.68
C THR A 204 16.79 6.74 1.61
N LYS A 205 17.43 5.75 2.24
CA LYS A 205 18.83 5.38 2.01
C LYS A 205 18.82 3.99 1.41
N TRP A 206 19.01 3.88 0.11
CA TRP A 206 18.77 2.64 -0.62
C TRP A 206 19.58 1.46 -0.08
N ASN A 207 20.85 1.66 0.25
CA ASN A 207 21.68 0.61 0.83
C ASN A 207 21.07 -0.01 2.11
N VAL A 208 20.47 0.83 2.98
CA VAL A 208 19.81 0.36 4.22
C VAL A 208 18.54 -0.43 3.87
N VAL A 209 17.72 0.11 2.95
CA VAL A 209 16.49 -0.57 2.51
C VAL A 209 16.82 -1.90 1.84
N TYR A 210 17.81 -1.94 0.94
CA TYR A 210 18.29 -3.16 0.29
C TYR A 210 18.70 -4.22 1.31
N GLU A 211 19.59 -3.87 2.26
CA GLU A 211 20.03 -4.80 3.30
C GLU A 211 18.86 -5.33 4.14
N ASN A 212 17.90 -4.48 4.50
CA ASN A 212 16.75 -4.88 5.29
C ASN A 212 15.82 -5.80 4.48
N VAL A 213 15.57 -5.53 3.19
CA VAL A 213 14.81 -6.42 2.31
C VAL A 213 15.48 -7.80 2.25
N MET A 214 16.80 -7.85 2.06
CA MET A 214 17.53 -9.12 2.04
C MET A 214 17.45 -9.89 3.37
N LYS A 215 17.37 -9.17 4.51
CA LYS A 215 17.14 -9.80 5.82
C LYS A 215 15.70 -10.32 5.93
N PHE A 216 14.68 -9.52 5.53
CA PHE A 216 13.27 -9.92 5.56
C PHE A 216 13.01 -11.16 4.69
N CYS A 217 13.62 -11.25 3.51
CA CYS A 217 13.48 -12.40 2.62
C CYS A 217 14.03 -13.72 3.21
N LYS A 218 14.92 -13.67 4.20
CA LYS A 218 15.45 -14.86 4.90
C LYS A 218 14.55 -15.33 6.05
N LEU A 219 13.54 -14.56 6.41
CA LEU A 219 12.62 -14.93 7.48
C LEU A 219 11.57 -15.95 6.99
N PRO A 220 10.99 -16.75 7.89
CA PRO A 220 9.97 -17.75 7.55
C PRO A 220 8.58 -17.13 7.30
N PHE A 221 8.52 -15.92 6.77
CA PHE A 221 7.30 -15.19 6.52
C PHE A 221 6.93 -15.21 5.03
N GLU A 222 5.65 -15.02 4.73
CA GLU A 222 5.25 -14.68 3.36
C GLU A 222 5.80 -13.29 3.01
N ILE A 223 6.49 -13.19 1.88
CA ILE A 223 7.01 -11.91 1.38
C ILE A 223 6.21 -11.50 0.15
N GLN A 224 5.70 -10.29 0.20
CA GLN A 224 5.07 -9.65 -0.95
C GLN A 224 5.79 -8.34 -1.26
N ILE A 225 6.31 -8.20 -2.46
CA ILE A 225 6.82 -6.92 -2.94
C ILE A 225 5.64 -6.14 -3.48
N GLN A 226 5.46 -4.94 -2.95
CA GLN A 226 4.38 -4.03 -3.32
C GLN A 226 4.97 -2.78 -3.96
N SER A 227 4.70 -2.58 -5.25
CA SER A 227 5.25 -1.45 -6.00
C SER A 227 4.17 -0.51 -6.49
N THR A 228 4.41 0.79 -6.33
CA THR A 228 3.57 1.84 -6.90
C THR A 228 4.21 2.35 -8.18
N ILE A 229 3.59 2.04 -9.32
CA ILE A 229 4.06 2.48 -10.63
C ILE A 229 3.66 3.94 -10.84
N SER A 230 4.64 4.82 -10.80
CA SER A 230 4.55 6.24 -11.16
C SER A 230 5.26 6.54 -12.46
N ALA A 231 5.16 7.77 -12.95
CA ALA A 231 5.98 8.26 -14.06
C ALA A 231 7.49 8.06 -13.79
N TYR A 232 7.94 8.30 -12.55
CA TYR A 232 9.36 8.09 -12.19
C TYR A 232 9.75 6.62 -12.20
N THR A 233 8.91 5.74 -11.66
CA THR A 233 9.17 4.29 -11.62
C THR A 233 9.44 3.74 -13.02
N LEU A 234 8.66 4.17 -14.01
CA LEU A 234 8.78 3.67 -15.38
C LEU A 234 10.04 4.10 -16.10
N LEU A 235 10.72 5.17 -15.67
CA LEU A 235 11.94 5.64 -16.30
C LEU A 235 13.18 4.77 -15.98
N ASP A 236 13.04 3.82 -15.04
CA ASP A 236 14.13 2.92 -14.63
C ASP A 236 13.58 1.53 -14.19
N PHE A 237 12.47 1.11 -14.79
CA PHE A 237 11.75 -0.10 -14.35
C PHE A 237 12.54 -1.39 -14.57
N SER A 238 13.43 -1.43 -15.55
CA SER A 238 14.27 -2.60 -15.81
C SER A 238 15.18 -2.94 -14.63
N LYS A 239 15.69 -1.95 -13.91
CA LYS A 239 16.46 -2.20 -12.68
C LYS A 239 15.59 -2.75 -11.55
N LEU A 240 14.33 -2.31 -11.46
CA LEU A 240 13.37 -2.90 -10.50
C LEU A 240 13.04 -4.35 -10.89
N SER A 241 12.91 -4.65 -12.19
CA SER A 241 12.71 -6.02 -12.69
C SER A 241 13.87 -6.94 -12.34
N SER A 242 15.09 -6.45 -12.53
CA SER A 242 16.31 -7.19 -12.15
C SER A 242 16.35 -7.45 -10.64
N PHE A 243 15.93 -6.47 -9.83
CA PHE A 243 15.81 -6.65 -8.38
C PHE A 243 14.71 -7.65 -7.97
N TYR A 244 13.59 -7.69 -8.68
CA TYR A 244 12.58 -8.72 -8.47
C TYR A 244 13.13 -10.13 -8.70
N ASN A 245 13.91 -10.32 -9.76
CA ASN A 245 14.57 -11.59 -10.05
C ASN A 245 15.61 -11.95 -8.97
N GLU A 246 16.31 -10.98 -8.39
CA GLU A 246 17.21 -11.18 -7.27
C GLU A 246 16.46 -11.67 -6.02
N ILE A 247 15.34 -11.01 -5.68
CA ILE A 247 14.48 -11.44 -4.57
C ILE A 247 13.96 -12.86 -4.80
N LEU A 248 13.48 -13.16 -6.01
CA LEU A 248 12.93 -14.48 -6.33
C LEU A 248 13.95 -15.60 -6.15
N LYS A 249 15.23 -15.37 -6.48
CA LYS A 249 16.31 -16.32 -6.24
C LYS A 249 16.54 -16.59 -4.74
N LEU A 250 16.30 -15.59 -3.89
CA LEU A 250 16.46 -15.70 -2.44
C LEU A 250 15.22 -16.26 -1.75
N LYS A 251 14.03 -15.89 -2.26
CA LYS A 251 12.72 -16.21 -1.71
C LYS A 251 11.78 -16.63 -2.86
N ASN A 252 11.84 -17.91 -3.23
CA ASN A 252 11.19 -18.46 -4.43
C ASN A 252 9.66 -18.47 -4.39
N ASP A 253 9.07 -18.24 -3.21
CA ASP A 253 7.63 -18.09 -2.98
C ASP A 253 7.21 -16.63 -2.79
N ALA A 254 8.09 -15.65 -3.07
CA ALA A 254 7.76 -14.25 -3.01
C ALA A 254 6.67 -13.88 -4.04
N VAL A 255 5.75 -13.03 -3.63
CA VAL A 255 4.67 -12.49 -4.48
C VAL A 255 5.01 -11.07 -4.91
N PHE A 256 4.75 -10.74 -6.16
CA PHE A 256 5.06 -9.42 -6.72
C PHE A 256 3.77 -8.76 -7.23
N ASN A 257 3.45 -7.61 -6.67
CA ASN A 257 2.30 -6.80 -7.06
C ASN A 257 2.75 -5.39 -7.46
N ALA A 258 2.14 -4.87 -8.52
CA ALA A 258 2.38 -3.51 -8.97
C ALA A 258 1.04 -2.82 -9.25
N HIS A 259 0.90 -1.60 -8.76
CA HIS A 259 -0.31 -0.79 -8.93
C HIS A 259 0.05 0.60 -9.44
N VAL A 260 -0.72 1.09 -10.39
CA VAL A 260 -0.53 2.46 -10.90
C VAL A 260 -0.89 3.48 -9.84
N VAL A 261 -0.08 4.52 -9.70
CA VAL A 261 -0.39 5.65 -8.85
C VAL A 261 -1.63 6.39 -9.37
N LEU A 262 -2.61 6.58 -8.49
CA LEU A 262 -3.82 7.34 -8.80
C LEU A 262 -3.72 8.79 -8.33
N ASN A 263 -3.05 9.01 -7.22
CA ASN A 263 -2.80 10.31 -6.63
C ASN A 263 -1.37 10.36 -6.05
N PRO A 264 -0.69 11.51 -6.19
CA PRO A 264 -1.09 12.72 -6.90
C PRO A 264 -1.15 12.49 -8.44
N ARG A 265 -2.15 13.07 -9.09
CA ARG A 265 -2.38 12.89 -10.55
C ARG A 265 -1.19 13.26 -11.43
N PRO A 266 -0.37 14.29 -11.11
CA PRO A 266 0.83 14.59 -11.88
C PRO A 266 1.79 13.42 -12.05
N LEU A 267 1.83 12.48 -11.12
CA LEU A 267 2.71 11.30 -11.18
C LEU A 267 2.15 10.13 -12.00
N ASN A 268 0.95 10.28 -12.59
CA ASN A 268 0.44 9.27 -13.49
C ASN A 268 1.35 9.15 -14.72
N TYR A 269 1.64 7.91 -15.14
CA TYR A 269 2.52 7.62 -16.27
C TYR A 269 2.04 8.22 -17.60
N MET A 270 0.74 8.45 -17.76
CA MET A 270 0.18 9.11 -18.95
C MET A 270 0.61 10.57 -19.10
N ASN A 271 1.26 11.15 -18.11
CA ASN A 271 1.83 12.49 -18.18
C ASN A 271 3.26 12.51 -18.75
N LEU A 272 3.86 11.36 -19.00
CA LEU A 272 5.15 11.26 -19.71
C LEU A 272 4.99 11.68 -21.18
N PHE A 273 5.96 12.41 -21.69
CA PHE A 273 5.96 13.00 -23.04
C PHE A 273 7.35 12.95 -23.66
N GLY A 274 7.42 13.08 -24.99
CA GLY A 274 8.68 13.13 -25.74
C GLY A 274 9.61 11.96 -25.41
N ASP A 275 10.87 12.27 -25.16
CA ASP A 275 11.90 11.25 -24.87
C ASP A 275 11.66 10.50 -23.58
N LEU A 276 11.04 11.12 -22.57
CA LEU A 276 10.68 10.44 -21.33
C LEU A 276 9.65 9.32 -21.58
N ARG A 277 8.68 9.57 -22.46
CA ARG A 277 7.69 8.55 -22.85
C ARG A 277 8.34 7.40 -23.60
N ASN A 278 9.22 7.71 -24.55
CA ASN A 278 9.98 6.71 -25.29
C ASN A 278 10.86 5.87 -24.36
N LYS A 279 11.52 6.50 -23.40
CA LYS A 279 12.32 5.82 -22.38
C LYS A 279 11.45 4.85 -21.56
N ALA A 280 10.30 5.29 -21.08
CA ALA A 280 9.39 4.43 -20.32
C ALA A 280 8.92 3.21 -21.12
N ILE A 281 8.64 3.38 -22.42
CA ILE A 281 8.30 2.28 -23.33
C ILE A 281 9.45 1.28 -23.40
N GLN A 282 10.68 1.74 -23.63
CA GLN A 282 11.88 0.87 -23.68
C GLN A 282 12.09 0.10 -22.37
N GLU A 283 11.99 0.78 -21.24
CA GLU A 283 12.15 0.15 -19.92
C GLU A 283 11.10 -0.95 -19.67
N ILE A 284 9.86 -0.72 -20.10
CA ILE A 284 8.80 -1.73 -20.00
C ILE A 284 9.10 -2.94 -20.92
N GLU A 285 9.55 -2.71 -22.16
CA GLU A 285 9.88 -3.79 -23.09
C GLU A 285 11.02 -4.67 -22.56
N ILE A 286 12.09 -4.04 -22.05
CA ILE A 286 13.19 -4.76 -21.38
C ILE A 286 12.65 -5.57 -20.21
N SER A 287 11.85 -4.96 -19.34
CA SER A 287 11.29 -5.62 -18.15
C SER A 287 10.40 -6.81 -18.49
N LEU A 288 9.57 -6.68 -19.53
CA LEU A 288 8.71 -7.78 -19.98
C LEU A 288 9.52 -8.97 -20.53
N SER A 289 10.71 -8.74 -21.06
CA SER A 289 11.62 -9.80 -21.50
C SER A 289 12.38 -10.45 -20.34
N GLU A 290 12.64 -9.73 -19.25
CA GLU A 290 13.35 -10.23 -18.08
C GLU A 290 12.46 -10.98 -17.06
N LEU A 291 11.18 -10.61 -16.98
CA LEU A 291 10.22 -11.19 -16.04
C LEU A 291 9.56 -12.44 -16.64
N GLU A 292 10.27 -13.55 -16.71
CA GLU A 292 9.77 -14.76 -17.37
C GLU A 292 8.87 -15.63 -16.49
N ASP A 293 9.12 -15.65 -15.18
CA ASP A 293 8.42 -16.52 -14.24
C ASP A 293 6.94 -16.16 -14.08
N ASN A 294 6.11 -17.18 -13.82
CA ASN A 294 4.67 -17.01 -13.60
C ASN A 294 4.32 -16.22 -12.35
N CYS A 295 5.23 -16.13 -11.37
CA CYS A 295 5.02 -15.30 -10.16
C CYS A 295 4.88 -13.81 -10.49
N PHE A 296 5.37 -13.36 -11.66
CA PHE A 296 5.25 -11.98 -12.13
C PHE A 296 3.97 -11.69 -12.93
N TYR A 297 3.02 -12.62 -13.00
CA TYR A 297 1.82 -12.49 -13.84
C TYR A 297 1.09 -11.16 -13.64
N GLN A 298 0.89 -10.74 -12.39
CA GLN A 298 0.19 -9.48 -12.07
C GLN A 298 1.00 -8.26 -12.56
N VAL A 299 2.31 -8.24 -12.32
CA VAL A 299 3.21 -7.16 -12.77
C VAL A 299 3.25 -7.10 -14.30
N LYS A 300 3.41 -8.25 -14.97
CA LYS A 300 3.45 -8.32 -16.45
C LYS A 300 2.17 -7.81 -17.08
N ASN A 301 1.02 -8.18 -16.56
CA ASN A 301 -0.27 -7.70 -17.08
C ASN A 301 -0.40 -6.19 -16.89
N GLN A 302 0.01 -5.67 -15.75
CA GLN A 302 0.01 -4.23 -15.50
C GLN A 302 0.93 -3.50 -16.48
N LEU A 303 2.17 -4.00 -16.71
CA LEU A 303 3.11 -3.41 -17.66
C LEU A 303 2.60 -3.46 -19.10
N LYS A 304 1.97 -4.56 -19.52
CA LYS A 304 1.35 -4.66 -20.86
C LYS A 304 0.26 -3.62 -21.07
N ASN A 305 -0.62 -3.44 -20.08
CA ASN A 305 -1.67 -2.42 -20.15
C ASN A 305 -1.07 -1.00 -20.22
N ILE A 306 -0.04 -0.72 -19.42
CA ILE A 306 0.67 0.56 -19.45
C ILE A 306 1.33 0.77 -20.81
N LEU A 307 1.99 -0.24 -21.36
CA LEU A 307 2.65 -0.17 -22.67
C LEU A 307 1.68 0.18 -23.79
N THR A 308 0.50 -0.50 -23.82
CA THR A 308 -0.57 -0.17 -24.77
C THR A 308 -1.01 1.28 -24.64
N ASN A 309 -1.29 1.73 -23.41
CA ASN A 309 -1.71 3.10 -23.17
C ASN A 309 -0.63 4.14 -23.54
N LEU A 310 0.64 3.84 -23.30
CA LEU A 310 1.74 4.73 -23.71
C LEU A 310 1.95 4.75 -25.22
N ARG A 311 1.62 3.69 -25.96
CA ARG A 311 1.76 3.68 -27.43
C ARG A 311 0.59 4.34 -28.14
N GLU A 312 -0.62 4.13 -27.63
CA GLU A 312 -1.87 4.47 -28.33
C GLU A 312 -2.57 5.71 -27.75
N GLY A 313 -2.36 6.02 -26.46
CA GLY A 313 -3.03 7.13 -25.80
C GLY A 313 -2.26 8.44 -25.89
N ASP A 314 -2.97 9.54 -25.67
CA ASP A 314 -2.40 10.89 -25.61
C ASP A 314 -1.76 11.19 -24.25
N THR A 315 -0.83 12.13 -24.23
CA THR A 315 -0.32 12.70 -22.97
C THR A 315 -1.41 13.54 -22.34
N ILE A 316 -1.73 13.28 -21.05
CA ILE A 316 -2.86 13.91 -20.37
C ILE A 316 -2.47 15.29 -19.84
N ASP A 317 -1.42 15.38 -19.01
CA ASP A 317 -1.01 16.63 -18.35
C ASP A 317 0.49 16.66 -18.02
N SER A 318 1.31 16.82 -19.06
CA SER A 318 2.76 16.94 -18.89
C SER A 318 3.18 18.17 -18.08
N THR A 319 2.39 19.26 -18.16
CA THR A 319 2.67 20.51 -17.46
C THR A 319 2.62 20.32 -15.95
N SER A 320 1.60 19.65 -15.44
CA SER A 320 1.52 19.35 -14.00
C SER A 320 2.62 18.42 -13.52
N PHE A 321 3.02 17.42 -14.33
CA PHE A 321 4.17 16.56 -14.02
C PHE A 321 5.45 17.36 -13.86
N VAL A 322 5.76 18.22 -14.84
CA VAL A 322 6.96 19.08 -14.83
C VAL A 322 6.94 20.04 -13.65
N ASN A 323 5.82 20.71 -13.41
CA ASN A 323 5.70 21.67 -12.30
C ASN A 323 5.83 21.01 -10.93
N MET A 324 5.18 19.87 -10.70
CA MET A 324 5.31 19.14 -9.45
C MET A 324 6.75 18.65 -9.23
N THR A 325 7.38 18.10 -10.27
CA THR A 325 8.78 17.67 -10.23
C THR A 325 9.67 18.82 -9.81
N LYS A 326 9.57 19.98 -10.49
CA LYS A 326 10.36 21.17 -10.21
C LYS A 326 10.14 21.72 -8.80
N ASP A 327 8.90 21.82 -8.36
CA ASP A 327 8.57 22.35 -7.03
C ASP A 327 9.18 21.47 -5.92
N LEU A 328 9.10 20.13 -6.09
CA LEU A 328 9.67 19.19 -5.14
C LEU A 328 11.19 19.16 -5.18
N ASP A 329 11.80 19.24 -6.37
CA ASP A 329 13.26 19.29 -6.52
C ASP A 329 13.85 20.53 -5.83
N VAL A 330 13.27 21.71 -6.09
CA VAL A 330 13.68 22.94 -5.40
C VAL A 330 13.48 22.82 -3.89
N SER A 331 12.36 22.26 -3.48
CA SER A 331 12.03 22.12 -2.05
C SER A 331 12.96 21.19 -1.30
N ARG A 332 13.44 20.12 -1.95
CA ARG A 332 14.21 19.03 -1.37
C ARG A 332 15.69 19.05 -1.73
N ASN A 333 16.12 20.05 -2.50
CA ASN A 333 17.46 20.13 -3.06
C ASN A 333 17.82 18.84 -3.85
N GLU A 334 16.89 18.40 -4.68
CA GLU A 334 17.03 17.26 -5.57
C GLU A 334 17.06 17.72 -7.03
N ASN A 335 17.48 16.86 -7.94
CA ASN A 335 17.57 17.18 -9.37
C ASN A 335 17.16 15.98 -10.23
N PHE A 336 16.05 16.14 -10.94
CA PHE A 336 15.53 15.13 -11.86
C PHE A 336 16.55 14.71 -12.92
N GLN A 337 17.28 15.68 -13.48
CA GLN A 337 18.27 15.38 -14.53
C GLN A 337 19.44 14.54 -14.01
N GLU A 338 19.88 14.75 -12.76
CA GLU A 338 20.96 13.96 -12.16
C GLU A 338 20.52 12.51 -11.86
N VAL A 339 19.24 12.29 -11.65
CA VAL A 339 18.69 10.97 -11.34
C VAL A 339 18.39 10.18 -12.61
N PHE A 340 17.81 10.82 -13.63
CA PHE A 340 17.30 10.14 -14.84
C PHE A 340 18.13 10.41 -16.10
N GLY A 341 19.04 11.39 -16.10
CA GLY A 341 19.92 11.72 -17.23
C GLY A 341 19.23 12.51 -18.36
N TYR A 342 18.16 13.25 -18.06
CA TYR A 342 17.38 14.01 -19.04
C TYR A 342 17.26 15.48 -18.68
#